data_c637e19f42fb746e02b85a30dbd707d0
#
_entry.id   c637e19f42fb746e02b85a30dbd707d0
#
_cell.length_a   1.000
_cell.length_b   1.000
_cell.length_c   1.000
_cell.angle_alpha   90.00
_cell.angle_beta   90.00
_cell.angle_gamma   90.00
#
_symmetry.space_group_name_H-M   'P 1'
#
loop_
_entity.id
_entity.type
_entity.pdbx_description
1 polymer ?
#
loop_
_entity_poly.entity_id
_entity_poly.type
_entity_poly.pdbx_seq_one_letter_code
_entity_poly.pdbx_strand_id
1 'polypeptide(L)'
;MRKYLAAAFFAAIPFGFFLANGLPEASAREGGFLGNLFSKRKAKECETPCVEPAKTTPVKTQEPKKETPKPEVKPEPKKEAPKTEVKKETPKSEPKKEVAKADPKKETPKDEPKKTASASSSTPPAGFVNLFNGKDFSNWWGFGTSDPRKFKALPPAEQAKIKEANMKDILAHWKVEGNEIVNDGKGLYLTTEKEFADYELHLEYKMLPKGDSGIYLKYTPQVQIWDYTDKDKFKIGADKGSGGLWNNSAGAPGKDPLVLADKPFGEWNKFRIIQVGARTTVYLNDKLVVDNAILENYFDRKMPLLQKGAIQLQTHGSEIRWKNIFIKELSPEEANKHLASKANSGFESIFDGKTLKGWTGSVDNYEVVDDSIQCKKGKGGVLYTEKKYSDFVVRLEFMVPPGGNNGLAIRYPGGNKDAAYIGMTELQVLDSEDARYAKLDPRQYHGSSYGMAPAHRGYLRAPNTWNYQEVTVKGSTIKVELNGNIILDTDLSKITEYMAKSPHPGKDLKEGHFGFAGHSDPVRFRNLQIKPIAAK
;
A
#
# COMPACT_ATOMS: atom_id res chain seq x y z
N MET A 1 -24.59 57.26 -26.52
CA MET A 1 -23.63 58.34 -26.17
C MET A 1 -22.39 57.69 -25.55
N ARG A 2 -21.22 58.05 -26.18
CA ARG A 2 -19.79 57.88 -25.74
C ARG A 2 -19.37 56.47 -25.28
N LYS A 3 -18.72 55.60 -26.07
CA LYS A 3 -17.36 55.58 -26.62
C LYS A 3 -16.29 56.06 -25.64
N TYR A 4 -15.44 55.12 -25.18
CA TYR A 4 -13.96 55.30 -25.24
C TYR A 4 -13.27 53.94 -25.30
N LEU A 5 -12.44 53.89 -26.31
CA LEU A 5 -11.38 52.99 -26.74
C LEU A 5 -10.09 53.29 -25.96
N ALA A 6 -9.15 52.39 -26.14
CA ALA A 6 -7.69 52.48 -26.11
C ALA A 6 -7.07 51.79 -24.88
N ALA A 7 -5.94 51.15 -24.94
CA ALA A 7 -5.04 50.69 -26.00
C ALA A 7 -4.00 49.77 -25.31
N ALA A 8 -3.49 48.83 -26.08
CA ALA A 8 -2.39 47.97 -25.72
C ALA A 8 -1.06 48.73 -25.65
N PHE A 9 -0.19 48.33 -24.75
CA PHE A 9 1.27 48.64 -24.90
C PHE A 9 2.09 47.36 -24.65
N PHE A 10 2.71 46.92 -25.73
CA PHE A 10 3.89 46.06 -25.77
C PHE A 10 5.13 46.89 -25.37
N ALA A 11 6.00 46.34 -24.57
CA ALA A 11 7.40 46.74 -24.52
C ALA A 11 8.27 45.50 -24.34
N ALA A 12 9.10 45.27 -25.32
CA ALA A 12 10.15 44.28 -25.39
C ALA A 12 11.53 44.92 -25.17
N ILE A 13 12.44 44.14 -24.53
CA ILE A 13 13.89 43.99 -24.72
C ILE A 13 14.77 45.15 -24.13
N PRO A 14 16.08 44.91 -23.76
CA PRO A 14 17.02 43.93 -24.28
C PRO A 14 17.99 43.23 -23.29
N PHE A 15 18.63 42.19 -23.81
CA PHE A 15 19.91 41.60 -23.40
C PHE A 15 21.01 42.61 -23.14
N GLY A 16 21.78 42.40 -22.07
CA GLY A 16 23.05 43.08 -21.83
C GLY A 16 24.03 42.14 -21.15
N PHE A 17 25.01 41.69 -21.91
CA PHE A 17 26.27 41.07 -21.44
C PHE A 17 27.06 42.08 -20.61
N PHE A 18 27.58 41.70 -19.43
CA PHE A 18 28.85 42.25 -18.92
C PHE A 18 29.63 41.18 -18.15
N LEU A 19 30.90 41.13 -18.54
CA LEU A 19 31.97 40.29 -18.01
C LEU A 19 32.61 40.91 -16.76
N ALA A 20 33.06 40.01 -15.87
CA ALA A 20 34.27 40.06 -15.06
C ALA A 20 34.45 41.12 -13.97
N ASN A 21 34.61 40.66 -12.73
CA ASN A 21 35.84 40.71 -11.92
C ASN A 21 35.52 40.73 -10.42
N GLY A 22 36.32 39.99 -9.66
CA GLY A 22 36.61 40.29 -8.26
C GLY A 22 36.07 39.36 -7.21
N LEU A 23 36.83 38.30 -6.89
CA LEU A 23 36.78 37.63 -5.59
C LEU A 23 37.25 38.57 -4.47
N PRO A 24 36.77 38.39 -3.24
CA PRO A 24 37.72 38.21 -2.15
C PRO A 24 37.51 36.90 -1.38
N GLU A 25 38.61 36.28 -1.03
CA GLU A 25 38.77 35.21 -0.07
C GLU A 25 38.13 35.57 1.28
N ALA A 26 37.39 34.58 1.83
CA ALA A 26 37.11 34.56 3.25
C ALA A 26 37.23 33.12 3.76
N SER A 27 38.21 32.98 4.60
CA SER A 27 38.69 31.87 5.40
C SER A 27 37.67 30.79 5.76
N ALA A 28 38.08 29.54 5.48
CA ALA A 28 37.56 28.33 6.04
C ALA A 28 37.72 28.31 7.58
N ARG A 29 36.65 27.99 8.30
CA ARG A 29 36.73 27.34 9.60
C ARG A 29 36.03 25.99 9.52
N GLU A 30 36.85 25.00 9.80
CA GLU A 30 36.51 23.57 9.89
C GLU A 30 35.45 23.28 10.94
N GLY A 31 34.62 22.30 10.65
CA GLY A 31 33.71 21.67 11.61
C GLY A 31 32.98 20.50 10.96
N GLY A 32 33.51 19.45 10.79
CA GLY A 32 33.81 18.21 11.43
C GLY A 32 32.91 17.06 11.04
N PHE A 33 33.49 15.97 10.67
CA PHE A 33 33.04 14.57 10.85
C PHE A 33 32.47 13.77 9.67
N LEU A 34 32.44 14.28 8.45
CA LEU A 34 32.20 13.38 7.28
C LEU A 34 33.35 13.38 6.24
N GLY A 35 34.50 13.97 6.56
CA GLY A 35 35.65 14.14 5.65
C GLY A 35 36.82 13.16 5.78
N ASN A 36 36.76 12.14 6.62
CA ASN A 36 37.98 11.38 6.97
C ASN A 36 38.03 9.90 6.56
N LEU A 37 37.34 9.49 5.50
CA LEU A 37 37.55 8.14 4.96
C LEU A 37 38.18 8.08 3.55
N PHE A 38 38.49 9.20 2.92
CA PHE A 38 39.13 9.23 1.59
C PHE A 38 40.30 10.22 1.51
N SER A 39 41.30 10.09 2.38
CA SER A 39 42.57 10.78 2.17
C SER A 39 43.70 10.04 2.86
N LYS A 40 44.60 9.55 2.03
CA LYS A 40 45.96 9.05 2.23
C LYS A 40 46.16 7.57 1.94
N ARG A 41 46.35 7.26 0.66
CA ARG A 41 47.49 6.41 0.23
C ARG A 41 48.05 7.00 -1.04
N LYS A 42 49.23 7.63 -0.90
CA LYS A 42 50.13 8.05 -2.01
C LYS A 42 50.56 6.83 -2.79
N ALA A 43 50.56 6.98 -4.10
CA ALA A 43 51.12 6.06 -5.07
C ALA A 43 52.59 5.80 -4.77
N LYS A 44 53.01 4.53 -4.78
CA LYS A 44 54.36 4.12 -5.12
C LYS A 44 54.25 3.41 -6.46
N GLU A 45 54.88 4.01 -7.43
CA GLU A 45 55.20 3.41 -8.73
C GLU A 45 56.05 2.14 -8.54
N CYS A 46 55.71 1.09 -9.25
CA CYS A 46 56.60 0.00 -9.51
C CYS A 46 56.37 -0.53 -10.93
N GLU A 47 57.42 -0.48 -11.68
CA GLU A 47 57.54 -0.81 -13.10
C GLU A 47 57.35 -2.31 -13.36
N THR A 48 56.59 -2.61 -14.40
CA THR A 48 56.63 -3.66 -15.44
C THR A 48 57.13 -5.11 -15.12
N PRO A 49 56.75 -6.15 -15.88
CA PRO A 49 56.52 -6.21 -17.33
C PRO A 49 55.27 -6.96 -17.81
N CYS A 50 54.91 -6.69 -19.07
CA CYS A 50 53.90 -7.35 -19.89
C CYS A 50 54.14 -8.84 -20.06
N VAL A 51 53.08 -9.67 -19.91
CA VAL A 51 53.05 -11.06 -20.40
C VAL A 51 51.80 -11.20 -21.29
N GLU A 52 52.01 -11.70 -22.50
CA GLU A 52 51.02 -11.95 -23.54
C GLU A 52 49.97 -12.99 -23.14
N PRO A 53 48.74 -12.94 -23.71
CA PRO A 53 47.69 -13.89 -23.34
C PRO A 53 47.87 -15.26 -24.02
N ALA A 54 47.79 -16.30 -23.20
CA ALA A 54 47.77 -17.69 -23.65
C ALA A 54 46.45 -18.06 -24.31
N LYS A 55 46.52 -18.76 -25.43
CA LYS A 55 45.42 -19.33 -26.21
C LYS A 55 44.62 -20.35 -25.40
N THR A 56 43.33 -20.12 -25.24
CA THR A 56 42.41 -21.11 -24.66
C THR A 56 41.83 -22.02 -25.73
N THR A 57 42.04 -23.32 -25.56
CA THR A 57 41.41 -24.43 -26.30
C THR A 57 39.96 -24.62 -25.85
N PRO A 58 39.02 -25.02 -26.75
CA PRO A 58 37.59 -25.13 -26.34
C PRO A 58 37.35 -26.42 -25.56
N VAL A 59 36.67 -26.28 -24.41
CA VAL A 59 36.16 -27.39 -23.61
C VAL A 59 34.81 -27.85 -24.19
N LYS A 60 34.75 -29.16 -24.49
CA LYS A 60 33.53 -29.87 -24.96
C LYS A 60 32.45 -29.83 -23.88
N THR A 61 31.28 -29.31 -24.24
CA THR A 61 30.03 -29.39 -23.48
C THR A 61 29.53 -30.83 -23.42
N GLN A 62 29.38 -31.41 -22.24
CA GLN A 62 28.67 -32.67 -22.02
C GLN A 62 27.19 -32.40 -21.81
N GLU A 63 26.35 -33.15 -22.56
CA GLU A 63 24.88 -33.17 -22.40
C GLU A 63 24.46 -33.75 -21.04
N PRO A 64 23.38 -33.28 -20.41
CA PRO A 64 22.88 -33.86 -19.16
C PRO A 64 22.14 -35.17 -19.41
N LYS A 65 22.51 -36.21 -18.66
CA LYS A 65 21.83 -37.52 -18.62
C LYS A 65 20.41 -37.40 -18.15
N LYS A 66 19.46 -38.03 -18.89
CA LYS A 66 18.09 -38.27 -18.52
C LYS A 66 18.00 -39.06 -17.22
N GLU A 67 17.35 -38.51 -16.20
CA GLU A 67 16.93 -39.27 -15.01
C GLU A 67 15.62 -40.03 -15.32
N THR A 68 15.62 -41.31 -14.95
CA THR A 68 14.51 -42.23 -15.01
C THR A 68 13.50 -41.94 -13.89
N PRO A 69 12.18 -42.01 -14.12
CA PRO A 69 11.18 -41.72 -13.10
C PRO A 69 11.10 -42.85 -12.03
N LYS A 70 11.02 -42.44 -10.77
CA LYS A 70 10.81 -43.24 -9.58
C LYS A 70 9.35 -43.74 -9.54
N PRO A 71 9.07 -44.98 -9.11
CA PRO A 71 7.71 -45.55 -9.15
C PRO A 71 6.76 -44.91 -8.12
N GLU A 72 5.53 -44.72 -8.57
CA GLU A 72 4.36 -44.26 -7.80
C GLU A 72 4.03 -45.22 -6.66
N VAL A 73 3.92 -44.70 -5.45
CA VAL A 73 3.41 -45.40 -4.27
C VAL A 73 1.87 -45.21 -4.21
N LYS A 74 1.13 -46.31 -4.34
CA LYS A 74 -0.33 -46.32 -4.14
C LYS A 74 -0.65 -46.07 -2.67
N PRO A 75 -1.69 -45.30 -2.33
CA PRO A 75 -2.15 -45.16 -0.95
C PRO A 75 -2.98 -46.37 -0.48
N GLU A 76 -2.69 -46.82 0.73
CA GLU A 76 -3.45 -47.86 1.46
C GLU A 76 -4.83 -47.34 1.89
N PRO A 77 -5.84 -48.23 2.01
CA PRO A 77 -7.22 -47.87 2.35
C PRO A 77 -7.38 -47.58 3.85
N LYS A 78 -8.02 -46.43 4.15
CA LYS A 78 -8.41 -46.05 5.52
C LYS A 78 -9.53 -46.97 6.04
N LYS A 79 -9.31 -47.51 7.24
CA LYS A 79 -10.30 -48.25 8.04
C LYS A 79 -11.48 -47.35 8.42
N GLU A 80 -12.68 -47.85 8.19
CA GLU A 80 -13.96 -47.30 8.63
C GLU A 80 -14.09 -47.34 10.16
N ALA A 81 -14.60 -46.29 10.77
CA ALA A 81 -15.02 -46.22 12.16
C ALA A 81 -16.55 -46.41 12.25
N PRO A 82 -17.09 -46.98 13.35
CA PRO A 82 -18.44 -47.53 13.38
C PRO A 82 -19.54 -46.48 13.46
N LYS A 83 -20.65 -46.77 12.75
CA LYS A 83 -21.89 -45.99 12.74
C LYS A 83 -22.61 -46.12 14.08
N THR A 84 -22.91 -44.99 14.70
CA THR A 84 -23.87 -44.89 15.81
C THR A 84 -25.22 -44.49 15.24
N GLU A 85 -26.21 -45.38 15.40
CA GLU A 85 -27.62 -45.15 15.07
C GLU A 85 -28.22 -44.12 16.05
N VAL A 86 -28.83 -43.07 15.52
CA VAL A 86 -29.71 -42.17 16.27
C VAL A 86 -31.14 -42.33 15.75
N LYS A 87 -32.02 -42.83 16.64
CA LYS A 87 -33.45 -43.05 16.40
C LYS A 87 -34.17 -41.75 16.01
N LYS A 88 -34.97 -41.83 14.94
CA LYS A 88 -35.99 -40.88 14.56
C LYS A 88 -37.14 -40.89 15.58
N GLU A 89 -37.44 -39.77 16.19
CA GLU A 89 -38.75 -39.48 16.77
C GLU A 89 -39.50 -38.48 15.89
N THR A 90 -40.71 -38.87 15.48
CA THR A 90 -41.68 -38.09 14.73
C THR A 90 -42.56 -37.30 15.69
N PRO A 91 -42.84 -36.00 15.48
CA PRO A 91 -43.96 -35.34 16.14
C PRO A 91 -45.24 -35.42 15.28
N LYS A 92 -46.31 -35.71 15.98
CA LYS A 92 -47.70 -35.85 15.55
C LYS A 92 -48.27 -34.55 14.93
N SER A 93 -49.13 -34.77 13.93
CA SER A 93 -50.05 -33.82 13.30
C SER A 93 -51.30 -33.58 14.15
N GLU A 94 -51.78 -32.32 14.20
CA GLU A 94 -53.22 -31.96 14.38
C GLU A 94 -53.44 -30.47 14.09
N PRO A 95 -54.67 -30.04 13.78
CA PRO A 95 -55.50 -30.27 12.59
C PRO A 95 -55.83 -28.98 11.80
N LYS A 96 -56.28 -29.19 10.58
CA LYS A 96 -56.81 -28.18 9.65
C LYS A 96 -58.05 -27.45 10.21
N LYS A 97 -58.09 -26.10 10.11
CA LYS A 97 -59.34 -25.33 10.03
C LYS A 97 -59.53 -24.83 8.61
N GLU A 98 -60.58 -25.26 7.98
CA GLU A 98 -61.18 -24.75 6.76
C GLU A 98 -61.60 -23.31 6.92
N VAL A 99 -61.25 -22.42 5.96
CA VAL A 99 -61.90 -21.14 5.78
C VAL A 99 -62.28 -20.97 4.33
N ALA A 100 -63.55 -20.60 4.13
CA ALA A 100 -64.34 -20.58 2.94
C ALA A 100 -63.78 -19.72 1.79
N LYS A 101 -64.07 -20.20 0.57
CA LYS A 101 -63.91 -19.46 -0.69
C LYS A 101 -64.81 -18.25 -0.76
N ALA A 102 -64.26 -17.08 -1.13
CA ALA A 102 -65.01 -15.95 -1.67
C ALA A 102 -64.47 -15.62 -3.04
N ASP A 103 -65.36 -15.49 -4.03
CA ASP A 103 -65.07 -15.18 -5.44
C ASP A 103 -64.48 -13.78 -5.63
N PRO A 104 -63.57 -13.58 -6.58
CA PRO A 104 -63.03 -12.25 -6.88
C PRO A 104 -63.93 -11.51 -7.85
N LYS A 105 -64.46 -10.35 -7.45
CA LYS A 105 -65.01 -9.34 -8.34
C LYS A 105 -63.90 -8.69 -9.17
N LYS A 106 -64.13 -8.68 -10.50
CA LYS A 106 -63.34 -8.04 -11.51
C LYS A 106 -63.43 -6.52 -11.36
N GLU A 107 -62.37 -5.85 -10.96
CA GLU A 107 -62.21 -4.39 -11.06
C GLU A 107 -61.20 -4.05 -12.16
N THR A 108 -61.61 -3.17 -13.05
CA THR A 108 -60.81 -2.60 -14.14
C THR A 108 -59.72 -1.66 -13.56
N PRO A 109 -58.49 -1.67 -14.11
CA PRO A 109 -57.45 -0.74 -13.64
C PRO A 109 -57.74 0.69 -14.14
N LYS A 110 -57.87 1.62 -13.22
CA LYS A 110 -57.77 3.05 -13.54
C LYS A 110 -56.28 3.38 -13.76
N ASP A 111 -55.99 3.99 -14.90
CA ASP A 111 -54.70 4.62 -15.17
C ASP A 111 -54.41 5.73 -14.15
N GLU A 112 -53.50 5.47 -13.22
CA GLU A 112 -52.82 6.51 -12.46
C GLU A 112 -51.63 7.06 -13.23
N PRO A 113 -51.46 8.39 -13.30
CA PRO A 113 -50.31 8.96 -14.02
C PRO A 113 -49.02 8.57 -13.28
N LYS A 114 -48.10 7.90 -14.01
CA LYS A 114 -46.73 7.65 -13.60
C LYS A 114 -46.10 8.96 -13.12
N LYS A 115 -46.02 9.15 -11.79
CA LYS A 115 -45.14 10.14 -11.21
C LYS A 115 -43.73 9.81 -11.62
N THR A 116 -43.18 10.57 -12.58
CA THR A 116 -41.74 10.64 -12.83
C THR A 116 -41.08 11.14 -11.54
N ALA A 117 -40.59 10.21 -10.73
CA ALA A 117 -39.75 10.54 -9.60
C ALA A 117 -38.50 11.25 -10.15
N SER A 118 -38.40 12.53 -9.94
CA SER A 118 -37.19 13.29 -10.10
C SER A 118 -36.08 12.56 -9.31
N ALA A 119 -35.16 11.96 -10.02
CA ALA A 119 -34.00 11.30 -9.40
C ALA A 119 -33.12 12.39 -8.73
N SER A 120 -33.36 12.63 -7.44
CA SER A 120 -32.46 13.46 -6.65
C SER A 120 -31.12 12.72 -6.51
N SER A 121 -30.05 13.30 -7.05
CA SER A 121 -28.69 12.85 -6.72
C SER A 121 -28.55 12.92 -5.19
N SER A 122 -28.17 11.82 -4.54
CA SER A 122 -27.93 11.85 -3.11
C SER A 122 -26.76 12.81 -2.82
N THR A 123 -26.93 13.64 -1.81
CA THR A 123 -25.88 14.56 -1.34
C THR A 123 -24.72 13.73 -0.76
N PRO A 124 -23.46 13.98 -1.16
CA PRO A 124 -22.32 13.28 -0.59
C PRO A 124 -22.23 13.53 0.92
N PRO A 125 -21.78 12.55 1.72
CA PRO A 125 -21.50 12.74 3.13
C PRO A 125 -20.50 13.89 3.37
N ALA A 126 -20.50 14.45 4.58
CA ALA A 126 -19.57 15.53 4.92
C ALA A 126 -18.11 15.12 4.67
N GLY A 127 -17.36 15.96 3.94
CA GLY A 127 -15.97 15.71 3.56
C GLY A 127 -15.77 14.82 2.32
N PHE A 128 -16.85 14.29 1.73
CA PHE A 128 -16.79 13.53 0.49
C PHE A 128 -17.12 14.42 -0.72
N VAL A 129 -16.59 14.03 -1.88
CA VAL A 129 -16.92 14.61 -3.17
C VAL A 129 -17.51 13.53 -4.08
N ASN A 130 -18.37 13.96 -5.03
CA ASN A 130 -18.88 13.07 -6.07
C ASN A 130 -17.76 12.73 -7.07
N LEU A 131 -17.56 11.45 -7.35
CA LEU A 131 -16.74 11.02 -8.49
C LEU A 131 -17.54 11.01 -9.80
N PHE A 132 -18.85 10.81 -9.72
CA PHE A 132 -19.77 10.86 -10.86
C PHE A 132 -20.66 12.10 -10.73
N ASN A 133 -20.73 12.91 -11.78
CA ASN A 133 -21.47 14.18 -11.81
C ASN A 133 -22.98 14.03 -12.04
N GLY A 134 -23.46 12.79 -12.26
CA GLY A 134 -24.87 12.49 -12.55
C GLY A 134 -25.31 12.79 -13.98
N LYS A 135 -24.40 13.16 -14.89
CA LYS A 135 -24.77 13.63 -16.24
C LYS A 135 -24.00 12.92 -17.36
N ASP A 136 -22.70 12.80 -17.21
CA ASP A 136 -21.79 12.29 -18.25
C ASP A 136 -20.52 11.68 -17.65
N PHE A 137 -19.63 11.20 -18.49
CA PHE A 137 -18.36 10.60 -18.09
C PHE A 137 -17.19 11.61 -18.06
N SER A 138 -17.44 12.90 -17.85
CA SER A 138 -16.39 13.87 -17.57
C SER A 138 -15.57 13.38 -16.35
N ASN A 139 -14.24 13.43 -16.44
CA ASN A 139 -13.30 12.86 -15.45
C ASN A 139 -13.23 11.32 -15.39
N TRP A 140 -13.77 10.64 -16.40
CA TRP A 140 -13.66 9.20 -16.59
C TRP A 140 -13.14 8.87 -17.99
N TRP A 141 -12.49 7.72 -18.12
CA TRP A 141 -12.00 7.18 -19.40
C TRP A 141 -12.01 5.66 -19.38
N GLY A 142 -11.60 5.00 -20.46
CA GLY A 142 -11.57 3.54 -20.55
C GLY A 142 -10.18 2.97 -20.35
N PHE A 143 -10.03 1.98 -19.43
CA PHE A 143 -8.80 1.21 -19.31
C PHE A 143 -9.14 -0.24 -18.94
N GLY A 144 -8.32 -1.20 -19.35
CA GLY A 144 -8.52 -2.62 -19.04
C GLY A 144 -7.63 -3.09 -17.89
N THR A 145 -7.58 -4.41 -17.68
CA THR A 145 -6.63 -5.06 -16.78
C THR A 145 -5.25 -5.06 -17.44
N SER A 146 -4.51 -3.99 -17.27
CA SER A 146 -3.15 -3.83 -17.79
C SER A 146 -2.28 -3.15 -16.74
N ASP A 147 -0.99 -3.48 -16.74
CA ASP A 147 -0.03 -2.83 -15.85
C ASP A 147 0.05 -1.33 -16.17
N PRO A 148 -0.42 -0.46 -15.26
CA PRO A 148 -0.46 0.99 -15.52
C PRO A 148 0.92 1.61 -15.69
N ARG A 149 1.99 0.97 -15.20
CA ARG A 149 3.38 1.44 -15.38
C ARG A 149 3.75 1.47 -16.85
N LYS A 150 3.26 0.51 -17.66
CA LYS A 150 3.49 0.48 -19.11
C LYS A 150 2.80 1.65 -19.81
N PHE A 151 1.55 1.93 -19.46
CA PHE A 151 0.82 3.08 -19.99
C PHE A 151 1.48 4.41 -19.57
N LYS A 152 1.83 4.56 -18.29
CA LYS A 152 2.47 5.78 -17.76
C LYS A 152 3.86 6.05 -18.34
N ALA A 153 4.54 5.01 -18.82
CA ALA A 153 5.86 5.15 -19.47
C ALA A 153 5.77 5.67 -20.92
N LEU A 154 4.58 5.70 -21.51
CA LEU A 154 4.38 6.23 -22.87
C LEU A 154 4.49 7.77 -22.87
N PRO A 155 4.89 8.37 -24.00
CA PRO A 155 4.83 9.81 -24.20
C PRO A 155 3.42 10.37 -23.96
N PRO A 156 3.26 11.59 -23.39
CA PRO A 156 1.93 12.16 -23.08
C PRO A 156 0.98 12.22 -24.28
N ALA A 157 1.50 12.48 -25.49
CA ALA A 157 0.70 12.49 -26.72
C ALA A 157 0.15 11.11 -27.09
N GLU A 158 0.86 10.03 -26.81
CA GLU A 158 0.39 8.66 -27.01
C GLU A 158 -0.64 8.28 -25.96
N GLN A 159 -0.42 8.65 -24.70
CA GLN A 159 -1.41 8.44 -23.64
C GLN A 159 -2.73 9.13 -23.99
N ALA A 160 -2.68 10.37 -24.49
CA ALA A 160 -3.88 11.11 -24.91
C ALA A 160 -4.63 10.42 -26.07
N LYS A 161 -3.92 9.94 -27.08
CA LYS A 161 -4.53 9.17 -28.20
C LYS A 161 -5.19 7.88 -27.72
N ILE A 162 -4.56 7.15 -26.81
CA ILE A 162 -5.13 5.94 -26.21
C ILE A 162 -6.40 6.28 -25.43
N LYS A 163 -6.38 7.32 -24.61
CA LYS A 163 -7.56 7.76 -23.85
C LYS A 163 -8.72 8.14 -24.79
N GLU A 164 -8.46 8.91 -25.84
CA GLU A 164 -9.46 9.29 -26.85
C GLU A 164 -10.06 8.07 -27.54
N ALA A 165 -9.22 7.12 -27.97
CA ALA A 165 -9.69 5.88 -28.59
C ALA A 165 -10.55 5.05 -27.63
N ASN A 166 -10.12 4.93 -26.39
CA ASN A 166 -10.80 4.16 -25.36
C ASN A 166 -12.14 4.80 -24.93
N MET A 167 -12.29 6.13 -25.04
CA MET A 167 -13.58 6.79 -24.80
C MET A 167 -14.65 6.38 -25.80
N LYS A 168 -14.30 6.02 -27.03
CA LYS A 168 -15.26 5.50 -28.01
C LYS A 168 -15.85 4.16 -27.55
N ASP A 169 -15.02 3.30 -26.98
CA ASP A 169 -15.46 2.03 -26.38
C ASP A 169 -16.35 2.27 -25.13
N ILE A 170 -15.96 3.19 -24.26
CA ILE A 170 -16.78 3.57 -23.10
C ILE A 170 -18.17 4.02 -23.55
N LEU A 171 -18.28 4.94 -24.51
CA LEU A 171 -19.55 5.46 -24.98
C LEU A 171 -20.42 4.42 -25.73
N ALA A 172 -19.80 3.32 -26.22
CA ALA A 172 -20.53 2.21 -26.84
C ALA A 172 -21.14 1.25 -25.79
N HIS A 173 -20.55 1.13 -24.59
CA HIS A 173 -20.90 0.09 -23.62
C HIS A 173 -21.36 0.64 -22.26
N TRP A 174 -21.11 1.90 -21.99
CA TRP A 174 -21.51 2.58 -20.76
C TRP A 174 -22.47 3.73 -21.09
N LYS A 175 -23.53 3.86 -20.33
CA LYS A 175 -24.51 4.95 -20.46
C LYS A 175 -24.92 5.51 -19.11
N VAL A 176 -25.47 6.70 -19.14
CA VAL A 176 -26.08 7.34 -17.96
C VAL A 176 -27.60 7.25 -18.10
N GLU A 177 -28.27 6.67 -17.12
CA GLU A 177 -29.74 6.61 -17.02
C GLU A 177 -30.18 7.27 -15.71
N GLY A 178 -30.71 8.48 -15.79
CA GLY A 178 -31.00 9.30 -14.61
C GLY A 178 -29.69 9.66 -13.89
N ASN A 179 -29.51 9.19 -12.66
CA ASN A 179 -28.28 9.34 -11.89
C ASN A 179 -27.50 8.02 -11.73
N GLU A 180 -27.82 7.02 -12.56
CA GLU A 180 -27.16 5.72 -12.57
C GLU A 180 -26.18 5.63 -13.76
N ILE A 181 -25.02 5.04 -13.50
CA ILE A 181 -24.11 4.55 -14.53
C ILE A 181 -24.50 3.11 -14.83
N VAL A 182 -24.69 2.77 -16.11
CA VAL A 182 -25.10 1.44 -16.55
C VAL A 182 -24.08 0.91 -17.53
N ASN A 183 -23.57 -0.28 -17.30
CA ASN A 183 -22.75 -1.04 -18.24
C ASN A 183 -23.51 -2.25 -18.78
N ASP A 184 -23.38 -2.54 -20.06
CA ASP A 184 -24.05 -3.66 -20.75
C ASP A 184 -23.31 -5.01 -20.62
N GLY A 185 -22.27 -5.07 -19.80
CA GLY A 185 -21.42 -6.24 -19.59
C GLY A 185 -20.24 -6.34 -20.55
N LYS A 186 -19.98 -5.33 -21.37
CA LYS A 186 -18.92 -5.33 -22.39
C LYS A 186 -18.04 -4.10 -22.30
N GLY A 187 -16.99 -4.07 -23.11
CA GLY A 187 -16.09 -2.95 -23.28
C GLY A 187 -15.00 -2.84 -22.20
N LEU A 188 -14.35 -1.71 -22.17
CA LEU A 188 -13.31 -1.36 -21.20
C LEU A 188 -13.92 -0.98 -19.83
N TYR A 189 -13.09 -1.00 -18.80
CA TYR A 189 -13.49 -0.60 -17.46
C TYR A 189 -13.57 0.92 -17.35
N LEU A 190 -14.64 1.42 -16.75
CA LEU A 190 -14.80 2.84 -16.50
C LEU A 190 -13.82 3.28 -15.41
N THR A 191 -12.86 4.11 -15.77
CA THR A 191 -11.66 4.43 -14.99
C THR A 191 -11.61 5.91 -14.68
N THR A 192 -11.31 6.30 -13.42
CA THR A 192 -11.17 7.71 -13.04
C THR A 192 -9.95 8.34 -13.70
N GLU A 193 -10.09 9.60 -14.17
CA GLU A 193 -8.95 10.39 -14.65
C GLU A 193 -7.97 10.70 -13.51
N LYS A 194 -8.50 11.09 -12.36
CA LYS A 194 -7.70 11.34 -11.16
C LYS A 194 -7.25 10.04 -10.52
N GLU A 195 -6.00 10.03 -10.06
CA GLU A 195 -5.42 8.98 -9.24
C GLU A 195 -5.46 9.36 -7.77
N PHE A 196 -5.73 8.37 -6.92
CA PHE A 196 -5.88 8.53 -5.47
C PHE A 196 -4.83 7.72 -4.72
N ALA A 197 -4.35 8.27 -3.59
CA ALA A 197 -3.38 7.62 -2.70
C ALA A 197 -4.11 6.92 -1.53
N ASP A 198 -4.46 7.65 -0.50
CA ASP A 198 -5.18 7.17 0.68
C ASP A 198 -6.59 7.78 0.65
N TYR A 199 -7.62 6.94 0.75
CA TYR A 199 -9.00 7.40 0.58
C TYR A 199 -10.03 6.50 1.26
N GLU A 200 -11.22 7.05 1.47
CA GLU A 200 -12.46 6.33 1.75
C GLU A 200 -13.40 6.49 0.56
N LEU A 201 -13.82 5.37 -0.03
CA LEU A 201 -14.72 5.29 -1.20
C LEU A 201 -16.06 4.70 -0.77
N HIS A 202 -17.14 5.36 -1.09
CA HIS A 202 -18.50 4.86 -0.99
C HIS A 202 -19.08 4.72 -2.38
N LEU A 203 -19.81 3.64 -2.64
CA LEU A 203 -20.57 3.46 -3.87
C LEU A 203 -21.66 2.42 -3.70
N GLU A 204 -22.66 2.49 -4.55
CA GLU A 204 -23.72 1.49 -4.61
C GLU A 204 -23.74 0.81 -5.96
N TYR A 205 -23.98 -0.50 -5.95
CA TYR A 205 -24.15 -1.29 -7.17
C TYR A 205 -25.42 -2.13 -7.10
N LYS A 206 -25.93 -2.47 -8.31
CA LYS A 206 -27.04 -3.38 -8.49
C LYS A 206 -26.75 -4.23 -9.72
N MET A 207 -26.88 -5.55 -9.60
CA MET A 207 -26.61 -6.49 -10.68
C MET A 207 -27.74 -7.49 -10.90
N LEU A 208 -27.71 -8.16 -12.03
CA LEU A 208 -28.60 -9.27 -12.39
C LEU A 208 -28.02 -10.61 -11.95
N PRO A 209 -28.85 -11.69 -11.89
CA PRO A 209 -28.36 -13.06 -11.71
C PRO A 209 -27.25 -13.41 -12.71
N LYS A 210 -26.28 -14.22 -12.29
CA LYS A 210 -25.04 -14.56 -13.01
C LYS A 210 -24.11 -13.39 -13.27
N GLY A 211 -24.36 -12.25 -12.62
CA GLY A 211 -23.50 -11.07 -12.68
C GLY A 211 -22.11 -11.36 -12.14
N ASP A 212 -21.13 -10.68 -12.76
CA ASP A 212 -19.73 -10.67 -12.32
C ASP A 212 -19.17 -9.28 -12.60
N SER A 213 -18.44 -8.73 -11.67
CA SER A 213 -17.82 -7.41 -11.76
C SER A 213 -16.79 -7.21 -10.66
N GLY A 214 -16.33 -5.99 -10.46
CA GLY A 214 -15.43 -5.64 -9.37
C GLY A 214 -15.04 -4.17 -9.37
N ILE A 215 -14.40 -3.76 -8.29
CA ILE A 215 -13.86 -2.42 -8.13
C ILE A 215 -12.34 -2.55 -8.05
N TYR A 216 -11.63 -2.01 -9.04
CA TYR A 216 -10.18 -1.96 -9.03
C TYR A 216 -9.73 -0.77 -8.20
N LEU A 217 -8.78 -1.00 -7.32
CA LEU A 217 -8.20 0.01 -6.45
C LEU A 217 -6.76 0.27 -6.91
N LYS A 218 -6.44 1.53 -7.24
CA LYS A 218 -5.12 1.91 -7.78
C LYS A 218 -4.72 1.09 -9.03
N TYR A 219 -5.65 0.89 -9.96
CA TYR A 219 -5.54 0.01 -11.14
C TYR A 219 -5.42 -1.49 -10.83
N THR A 220 -5.35 -1.88 -9.58
CA THR A 220 -5.11 -3.25 -9.18
C THR A 220 -6.42 -3.99 -8.95
N PRO A 221 -6.65 -5.16 -9.58
CA PRO A 221 -7.82 -5.98 -9.32
C PRO A 221 -7.78 -6.56 -7.91
N GLN A 222 -8.86 -6.83 -7.26
CA GLN A 222 -10.16 -6.16 -7.29
C GLN A 222 -10.89 -6.46 -5.98
N VAL A 223 -11.77 -5.54 -5.54
CA VAL A 223 -12.85 -5.89 -4.62
C VAL A 223 -13.92 -6.58 -5.46
N GLN A 224 -14.10 -7.88 -5.25
CA GLN A 224 -14.93 -8.74 -6.10
C GLN A 224 -16.41 -8.45 -5.93
N ILE A 225 -17.17 -8.52 -7.03
CA ILE A 225 -18.63 -8.52 -7.08
C ILE A 225 -19.06 -9.69 -7.94
N TRP A 226 -19.89 -10.60 -7.41
CA TRP A 226 -20.41 -11.72 -8.19
C TRP A 226 -21.72 -12.28 -7.64
N ASP A 227 -22.32 -13.17 -8.45
CA ASP A 227 -23.48 -13.94 -8.04
C ASP A 227 -23.05 -15.03 -7.05
N TYR A 228 -23.39 -14.84 -5.77
CA TYR A 228 -23.11 -15.79 -4.69
C TYR A 228 -23.96 -17.06 -4.76
N THR A 229 -24.91 -17.14 -5.70
CA THR A 229 -25.76 -18.33 -5.93
C THR A 229 -25.35 -19.13 -7.16
N ASP A 230 -24.39 -18.62 -7.96
CA ASP A 230 -23.90 -19.27 -9.19
C ASP A 230 -23.01 -20.47 -8.83
N LYS A 231 -23.60 -21.66 -8.86
CA LYS A 231 -22.92 -22.92 -8.50
C LYS A 231 -21.71 -23.22 -9.39
N ASP A 232 -21.68 -22.74 -10.62
CA ASP A 232 -20.55 -22.94 -11.53
C ASP A 232 -19.28 -22.24 -11.03
N LYS A 233 -19.44 -21.17 -10.23
CA LYS A 233 -18.36 -20.37 -9.63
C LYS A 233 -18.03 -20.70 -8.18
N PHE A 234 -18.70 -21.66 -7.55
CA PHE A 234 -18.43 -22.04 -6.16
C PHE A 234 -17.01 -22.57 -5.95
N LYS A 235 -16.45 -23.28 -6.93
CA LYS A 235 -15.05 -23.75 -6.88
C LYS A 235 -14.01 -22.64 -6.82
N ILE A 236 -14.39 -21.41 -7.16
CA ILE A 236 -13.51 -20.22 -7.11
C ILE A 236 -13.91 -19.25 -6.01
N GLY A 237 -14.92 -19.58 -5.19
CA GLY A 237 -15.29 -18.86 -3.98
C GLY A 237 -16.51 -17.97 -4.07
N ALA A 238 -17.35 -18.07 -5.12
CA ALA A 238 -18.52 -17.23 -5.27
C ALA A 238 -19.55 -17.44 -4.14
N ASP A 239 -19.66 -18.65 -3.61
CA ASP A 239 -20.50 -19.00 -2.45
C ASP A 239 -20.21 -18.19 -1.19
N LYS A 240 -19.02 -17.57 -1.09
CA LYS A 240 -18.62 -16.73 0.03
C LYS A 240 -19.15 -15.29 -0.08
N GLY A 241 -19.64 -14.89 -1.24
CA GLY A 241 -20.19 -13.56 -1.52
C GLY A 241 -19.17 -12.56 -2.07
N SER A 242 -19.64 -11.33 -2.23
CA SER A 242 -18.87 -10.20 -2.75
C SER A 242 -18.02 -9.53 -1.66
N GLY A 243 -17.07 -8.69 -2.08
CA GLY A 243 -16.28 -7.82 -1.22
C GLY A 243 -14.86 -8.31 -0.94
N GLY A 244 -14.53 -9.58 -1.22
CA GLY A 244 -13.17 -10.10 -1.05
C GLY A 244 -12.15 -9.51 -2.03
N LEU A 245 -10.86 -9.53 -1.66
CA LEU A 245 -9.74 -9.16 -2.52
C LEU A 245 -9.35 -10.38 -3.38
N TRP A 246 -10.20 -10.74 -4.31
CA TRP A 246 -10.17 -12.04 -4.99
C TRP A 246 -8.84 -12.37 -5.69
N ASN A 247 -8.17 -11.38 -6.23
CA ASN A 247 -6.89 -11.58 -6.93
C ASN A 247 -5.68 -11.68 -5.99
N ASN A 248 -5.84 -11.56 -4.68
CA ASN A 248 -4.79 -11.89 -3.74
C ASN A 248 -4.38 -13.36 -3.83
N SER A 249 -3.19 -13.69 -3.39
CA SER A 249 -2.65 -15.05 -3.35
C SER A 249 -3.56 -15.99 -2.55
N ALA A 250 -3.56 -17.28 -2.90
CA ALA A 250 -4.35 -18.27 -2.18
C ALA A 250 -3.98 -18.29 -0.69
N GLY A 251 -4.99 -18.22 0.18
CA GLY A 251 -4.82 -18.16 1.63
C GLY A 251 -4.37 -16.81 2.19
N ALA A 252 -4.16 -15.79 1.36
CA ALA A 252 -3.85 -14.44 1.84
C ALA A 252 -5.06 -13.84 2.59
N PRO A 253 -4.83 -13.07 3.67
CA PRO A 253 -5.91 -12.37 4.37
C PRO A 253 -6.74 -11.51 3.40
N GLY A 254 -8.04 -11.50 3.58
CA GLY A 254 -8.97 -10.70 2.79
C GLY A 254 -9.24 -11.22 1.38
N LYS A 255 -8.58 -12.31 0.91
CA LYS A 255 -8.92 -12.91 -0.39
C LYS A 255 -10.39 -13.29 -0.46
N ASP A 256 -10.87 -13.98 0.54
CA ASP A 256 -12.27 -14.31 0.73
C ASP A 256 -12.92 -13.30 1.70
N PRO A 257 -14.19 -12.94 1.52
CA PRO A 257 -14.90 -12.12 2.48
C PRO A 257 -15.10 -12.86 3.80
N LEU A 258 -15.09 -12.12 4.92
CA LEU A 258 -15.31 -12.67 6.27
C LEU A 258 -16.72 -13.24 6.48
N VAL A 259 -17.71 -12.65 5.79
CA VAL A 259 -19.11 -13.04 5.87
C VAL A 259 -19.80 -12.80 4.53
N LEU A 260 -20.81 -13.58 4.22
CA LEU A 260 -21.74 -13.29 3.13
C LEU A 260 -22.61 -12.09 3.52
N ALA A 261 -22.52 -11.02 2.73
CA ALA A 261 -23.15 -9.75 3.04
C ALA A 261 -24.00 -9.19 1.90
N ASP A 262 -24.08 -9.90 0.77
CA ASP A 262 -24.85 -9.51 -0.40
C ASP A 262 -26.35 -9.45 -0.11
N LYS A 263 -27.05 -8.54 -0.78
CA LYS A 263 -28.50 -8.48 -0.85
C LYS A 263 -29.02 -9.26 -2.05
N PRO A 264 -30.32 -9.59 -2.09
CA PRO A 264 -30.96 -10.20 -3.25
C PRO A 264 -30.72 -9.41 -4.54
N PHE A 265 -30.73 -10.12 -5.69
CA PHE A 265 -30.60 -9.49 -7.00
C PHE A 265 -31.67 -8.44 -7.25
N GLY A 266 -31.28 -7.36 -7.93
CA GLY A 266 -32.15 -6.21 -8.18
C GLY A 266 -32.23 -5.21 -7.02
N GLU A 267 -31.67 -5.53 -5.84
CA GLU A 267 -31.49 -4.58 -4.76
C GLU A 267 -30.14 -3.88 -4.85
N TRP A 268 -30.09 -2.65 -4.28
CA TRP A 268 -28.85 -1.89 -4.22
C TRP A 268 -27.98 -2.37 -3.06
N ASN A 269 -26.79 -2.84 -3.38
CA ASN A 269 -25.72 -3.14 -2.45
C ASN A 269 -24.84 -1.91 -2.26
N LYS A 270 -24.37 -1.66 -1.03
CA LYS A 270 -23.55 -0.50 -0.68
C LYS A 270 -22.18 -0.94 -0.20
N PHE A 271 -21.14 -0.47 -0.86
CA PHE A 271 -19.78 -0.57 -0.39
C PHE A 271 -19.32 0.67 0.35
N ARG A 272 -18.50 0.44 1.37
CA ARG A 272 -17.62 1.41 2.02
C ARG A 272 -16.22 0.79 2.03
N ILE A 273 -15.27 1.39 1.31
CA ILE A 273 -13.91 0.88 1.15
C ILE A 273 -12.95 1.93 1.69
N ILE A 274 -12.05 1.53 2.60
CA ILE A 274 -10.97 2.38 3.12
C ILE A 274 -9.66 1.81 2.63
N GLN A 275 -8.91 2.60 1.86
CA GLN A 275 -7.61 2.25 1.30
C GLN A 275 -6.54 3.18 1.87
N VAL A 276 -5.58 2.62 2.62
CA VAL A 276 -4.39 3.34 3.12
C VAL A 276 -3.14 2.57 2.71
N GLY A 277 -2.35 3.15 1.81
CA GLY A 277 -1.29 2.39 1.15
C GLY A 277 -1.86 1.17 0.42
N ALA A 278 -1.41 -0.03 0.78
CA ALA A 278 -1.94 -1.31 0.34
C ALA A 278 -2.98 -1.90 1.32
N ARG A 279 -3.13 -1.32 2.53
CA ARG A 279 -4.10 -1.77 3.51
C ARG A 279 -5.51 -1.42 3.09
N THR A 280 -6.35 -2.45 2.97
CA THR A 280 -7.73 -2.34 2.48
C THR A 280 -8.70 -2.87 3.53
N THR A 281 -9.69 -2.05 3.87
CA THR A 281 -10.82 -2.44 4.71
C THR A 281 -12.09 -2.28 3.90
N VAL A 282 -12.92 -3.32 3.82
CA VAL A 282 -14.15 -3.31 3.02
C VAL A 282 -15.34 -3.65 3.89
N TYR A 283 -16.36 -2.81 3.80
CA TYR A 283 -17.70 -3.08 4.31
C TYR A 283 -18.65 -3.24 3.13
N LEU A 284 -19.50 -4.26 3.16
CA LEU A 284 -20.61 -4.46 2.25
C LEU A 284 -21.91 -4.48 3.06
N ASN A 285 -22.84 -3.59 2.73
CA ASN A 285 -24.11 -3.46 3.45
C ASN A 285 -23.91 -3.36 4.98
N ASP A 286 -22.95 -2.50 5.38
CA ASP A 286 -22.50 -2.21 6.75
C ASP A 286 -21.86 -3.39 7.51
N LYS A 287 -21.67 -4.56 6.85
CA LYS A 287 -20.94 -5.69 7.42
C LYS A 287 -19.47 -5.63 6.99
N LEU A 288 -18.56 -5.84 7.94
CA LEU A 288 -17.13 -5.95 7.65
C LEU A 288 -16.85 -7.24 6.89
N VAL A 289 -16.38 -7.13 5.65
CA VAL A 289 -16.05 -8.27 4.77
C VAL A 289 -14.55 -8.43 4.53
N VAL A 290 -13.76 -7.35 4.62
CA VAL A 290 -12.30 -7.41 4.63
C VAL A 290 -11.78 -6.51 5.75
N ASP A 291 -10.95 -7.06 6.65
CA ASP A 291 -10.36 -6.33 7.77
C ASP A 291 -8.88 -6.05 7.53
N ASN A 292 -8.58 -4.82 7.11
CA ASN A 292 -7.21 -4.28 7.04
C ASN A 292 -6.19 -5.20 6.34
N ALA A 293 -6.61 -5.88 5.27
CA ALA A 293 -5.78 -6.79 4.50
C ALA A 293 -4.92 -6.03 3.49
N ILE A 294 -3.74 -6.58 3.18
CA ILE A 294 -2.91 -6.06 2.08
C ILE A 294 -3.58 -6.42 0.75
N LEU A 295 -3.87 -5.43 -0.09
CA LEU A 295 -4.13 -5.65 -1.51
C LEU A 295 -2.79 -5.87 -2.20
N GLU A 296 -2.55 -7.08 -2.67
CA GLU A 296 -1.31 -7.45 -3.32
C GLU A 296 -1.20 -6.82 -4.71
N ASN A 297 0.00 -6.43 -5.11
CA ASN A 297 0.23 -5.94 -6.47
C ASN A 297 0.05 -7.09 -7.47
N TYR A 298 -1.05 -7.08 -8.21
CA TYR A 298 -1.39 -8.12 -9.18
C TYR A 298 -0.38 -8.26 -10.31
N PHE A 299 0.20 -7.15 -10.74
CA PHE A 299 1.10 -7.11 -11.90
C PHE A 299 2.54 -7.51 -11.55
N ASP A 300 2.92 -7.38 -10.28
CA ASP A 300 4.24 -7.77 -9.78
C ASP A 300 4.19 -8.03 -8.28
N ARG A 301 4.06 -9.30 -7.88
CA ARG A 301 3.92 -9.72 -6.47
C ARG A 301 5.14 -9.41 -5.61
N LYS A 302 6.29 -9.10 -6.22
CA LYS A 302 7.52 -8.73 -5.50
C LYS A 302 7.57 -7.25 -5.14
N MET A 303 6.73 -6.45 -5.78
CA MET A 303 6.65 -5.01 -5.55
C MET A 303 5.45 -4.67 -4.67
N PRO A 304 5.55 -3.67 -3.78
CA PRO A 304 4.38 -3.16 -3.09
C PRO A 304 3.34 -2.60 -4.08
N LEU A 305 2.13 -2.36 -3.61
CA LEU A 305 1.08 -1.70 -4.39
C LEU A 305 1.54 -0.29 -4.81
N LEU A 306 1.05 0.21 -5.94
CA LEU A 306 1.31 1.59 -6.35
C LEU A 306 0.89 2.58 -5.25
N GLN A 307 1.71 3.62 -5.02
CA GLN A 307 1.41 4.64 -4.03
C GLN A 307 0.07 5.34 -4.32
N LYS A 308 -0.19 5.64 -5.60
CA LYS A 308 -1.46 6.19 -6.09
C LYS A 308 -1.87 5.55 -7.41
N GLY A 309 -3.16 5.51 -7.69
CA GLY A 309 -3.69 5.01 -8.94
C GLY A 309 -5.19 5.28 -9.09
N ALA A 310 -5.72 5.00 -10.28
CA ALA A 310 -7.12 5.19 -10.59
C ALA A 310 -8.01 4.13 -9.93
N ILE A 311 -9.28 4.49 -9.75
CA ILE A 311 -10.37 3.57 -9.40
C ILE A 311 -11.02 3.15 -10.72
N GLN A 312 -11.35 1.84 -10.85
CA GLN A 312 -12.01 1.34 -12.05
C GLN A 312 -13.24 0.52 -11.67
N LEU A 313 -14.32 0.73 -12.39
CA LEU A 313 -15.53 -0.09 -12.34
C LEU A 313 -15.43 -1.12 -13.45
N GLN A 314 -15.39 -2.41 -13.07
CA GLN A 314 -15.18 -3.51 -14.00
C GLN A 314 -16.46 -3.85 -14.78
N THR A 315 -16.31 -4.16 -16.07
CA THR A 315 -17.29 -4.87 -16.88
C THR A 315 -16.90 -6.35 -16.98
N HIS A 316 -17.86 -7.27 -16.84
CA HIS A 316 -17.58 -8.71 -16.96
C HIS A 316 -18.83 -9.53 -17.34
N GLY A 317 -19.33 -9.35 -18.57
CA GLY A 317 -20.29 -10.24 -19.22
C GLY A 317 -21.76 -10.09 -18.81
N SER A 318 -22.11 -9.20 -17.88
CA SER A 318 -23.48 -8.97 -17.42
C SER A 318 -23.73 -7.50 -17.14
N GLU A 319 -24.99 -7.05 -17.32
CA GLU A 319 -25.37 -5.68 -16.94
C GLU A 319 -25.12 -5.45 -15.44
N ILE A 320 -24.50 -4.32 -15.17
CA ILE A 320 -24.32 -3.81 -13.81
C ILE A 320 -24.61 -2.31 -13.76
N ARG A 321 -25.20 -1.85 -12.65
CA ARG A 321 -25.56 -0.46 -12.41
C ARG A 321 -24.86 0.09 -11.20
N TRP A 322 -24.47 1.36 -11.26
CA TRP A 322 -23.73 2.05 -10.22
C TRP A 322 -24.35 3.40 -9.93
N LYS A 323 -24.31 3.84 -8.67
CA LYS A 323 -24.70 5.18 -8.26
C LYS A 323 -24.02 5.58 -6.95
N ASN A 324 -24.20 6.83 -6.54
CA ASN A 324 -23.75 7.34 -5.24
C ASN A 324 -22.25 7.08 -5.02
N ILE A 325 -21.44 7.41 -6.03
CA ILE A 325 -19.99 7.18 -6.00
C ILE A 325 -19.32 8.40 -5.37
N PHE A 326 -18.96 8.27 -4.09
CA PHE A 326 -18.37 9.33 -3.29
C PHE A 326 -16.98 8.95 -2.83
N ILE A 327 -16.06 9.90 -2.81
CA ILE A 327 -14.71 9.68 -2.30
C ILE A 327 -14.32 10.80 -1.35
N LYS A 328 -13.58 10.42 -0.31
CA LYS A 328 -12.86 11.32 0.58
C LYS A 328 -11.38 10.94 0.56
N GLU A 329 -10.52 11.85 0.11
CA GLU A 329 -9.06 11.69 0.28
C GLU A 329 -8.73 11.90 1.76
N LEU A 330 -7.95 10.98 2.32
CA LEU A 330 -7.57 11.01 3.74
C LEU A 330 -6.32 11.86 3.93
N SER A 331 -6.34 12.71 4.94
CA SER A 331 -5.12 13.39 5.38
C SER A 331 -4.09 12.40 5.93
N PRO A 332 -2.81 12.75 6.00
CA PRO A 332 -1.79 11.93 6.65
C PRO A 332 -2.17 11.48 8.07
N GLU A 333 -2.79 12.38 8.84
CA GLU A 333 -3.22 12.11 10.22
C GLU A 333 -4.39 11.12 10.26
N GLU A 334 -5.38 11.27 9.38
CA GLU A 334 -6.50 10.34 9.26
C GLU A 334 -6.02 8.95 8.82
N ALA A 335 -5.11 8.90 7.85
CA ALA A 335 -4.51 7.65 7.38
C ALA A 335 -3.69 6.96 8.49
N ASN A 336 -2.84 7.70 9.23
CA ASN A 336 -2.08 7.18 10.35
C ASN A 336 -2.99 6.65 11.47
N LYS A 337 -4.05 7.40 11.81
CA LYS A 337 -5.06 6.99 12.79
C LYS A 337 -5.74 5.68 12.38
N HIS A 338 -6.07 5.54 11.08
CA HIS A 338 -6.65 4.31 10.55
C HIS A 338 -5.68 3.13 10.70
N LEU A 339 -4.42 3.28 10.30
CA LEU A 339 -3.40 2.24 10.46
C LEU A 339 -3.17 1.87 11.92
N ALA A 340 -3.05 2.87 12.80
CA ALA A 340 -2.84 2.66 14.24
C ALA A 340 -4.04 2.00 14.94
N SER A 341 -5.26 2.13 14.42
CA SER A 341 -6.47 1.57 15.04
C SER A 341 -6.55 0.04 14.96
N LYS A 342 -5.71 -0.60 14.15
CA LYS A 342 -5.76 -2.03 13.86
C LYS A 342 -4.89 -2.85 14.82
N ALA A 343 -5.40 -4.03 15.19
CA ALA A 343 -4.69 -5.02 16.01
C ALA A 343 -4.00 -4.44 17.26
N ASN A 344 -4.71 -3.63 18.06
CA ASN A 344 -4.14 -2.88 19.19
C ASN A 344 -3.79 -3.71 20.43
N SER A 345 -4.27 -4.96 20.53
CA SER A 345 -4.02 -5.76 21.73
C SER A 345 -2.53 -6.11 21.91
N GLY A 346 -2.04 -5.95 23.12
CA GLY A 346 -0.68 -6.30 23.52
C GLY A 346 0.40 -5.28 23.15
N PHE A 347 0.04 -4.10 22.61
CA PHE A 347 0.97 -2.99 22.48
C PHE A 347 1.05 -2.18 23.77
N GLU A 348 2.27 -1.88 24.18
CA GLU A 348 2.62 -1.01 25.30
C GLU A 348 3.21 0.29 24.76
N SER A 349 2.81 1.45 25.31
CA SER A 349 3.49 2.72 25.00
C SER A 349 4.88 2.72 25.64
N ILE A 350 5.90 3.07 24.86
CA ILE A 350 7.28 3.23 25.32
C ILE A 350 7.72 4.70 25.38
N PHE A 351 6.78 5.62 25.20
CA PHE A 351 6.97 7.06 25.32
C PHE A 351 5.68 7.71 25.83
N ASP A 352 5.80 8.53 26.86
CA ASP A 352 4.67 9.18 27.52
C ASP A 352 4.22 10.51 26.86
N GLY A 353 4.90 10.93 25.79
CA GLY A 353 4.68 12.22 25.11
C GLY A 353 5.29 13.43 25.84
N LYS A 354 5.93 13.25 26.99
CA LYS A 354 6.38 14.36 27.88
C LYS A 354 7.82 14.25 28.34
N THR A 355 8.32 13.05 28.57
CA THR A 355 9.63 12.83 29.17
C THR A 355 10.39 11.71 28.46
N LEU A 356 11.73 11.71 28.61
CA LEU A 356 12.58 10.61 28.14
C LEU A 356 12.75 9.52 29.20
N LYS A 357 11.83 9.41 30.16
CA LYS A 357 11.84 8.33 31.16
C LYS A 357 11.73 6.96 30.47
N GLY A 358 12.60 6.02 30.87
CA GLY A 358 12.70 4.70 30.24
C GLY A 358 13.62 4.67 29.00
N TRP A 359 14.29 5.79 28.72
CA TRP A 359 15.27 5.92 27.64
C TRP A 359 16.65 6.27 28.22
N THR A 360 17.69 5.79 27.56
CA THR A 360 19.09 5.95 27.96
C THR A 360 20.01 6.14 26.75
N GLY A 361 21.33 6.23 26.97
CA GLY A 361 22.30 6.51 25.89
C GLY A 361 22.53 8.01 25.70
N SER A 362 22.37 8.51 24.48
CA SER A 362 22.65 9.92 24.16
C SER A 362 21.49 10.86 24.55
N VAL A 363 20.95 10.74 25.77
CA VAL A 363 19.77 11.48 26.25
C VAL A 363 19.91 12.99 26.08
N ASP A 364 21.11 13.56 26.37
CA ASP A 364 21.36 15.00 26.27
C ASP A 364 21.28 15.55 24.82
N ASN A 365 21.34 14.67 23.83
CA ASN A 365 21.28 15.00 22.42
C ASN A 365 19.86 14.94 21.84
N TYR A 366 18.88 14.60 22.67
CA TYR A 366 17.46 14.54 22.31
C TYR A 366 16.64 15.44 23.22
N GLU A 367 15.47 15.81 22.76
CA GLU A 367 14.51 16.64 23.50
C GLU A 367 13.09 16.20 23.19
N VAL A 368 12.13 16.63 23.99
CA VAL A 368 10.70 16.41 23.73
C VAL A 368 10.11 17.71 23.19
N VAL A 369 9.51 17.65 22.00
CA VAL A 369 8.86 18.77 21.31
C VAL A 369 7.52 18.32 20.77
N ASP A 370 6.42 19.00 21.12
CA ASP A 370 5.06 18.73 20.66
C ASP A 370 4.73 17.22 20.67
N ASP A 371 4.75 16.62 21.84
CA ASP A 371 4.47 15.19 22.09
C ASP A 371 5.35 14.23 21.28
N SER A 372 6.54 14.65 20.85
CA SER A 372 7.47 13.80 20.09
C SER A 372 8.91 13.87 20.64
N ILE A 373 9.66 12.79 20.49
CA ILE A 373 11.12 12.76 20.70
C ILE A 373 11.77 13.33 19.44
N GLN A 374 12.62 14.35 19.61
CA GLN A 374 13.37 14.99 18.53
C GLN A 374 14.88 14.89 18.78
N CYS A 375 15.65 14.51 17.75
CA CYS A 375 17.10 14.68 17.78
C CYS A 375 17.42 16.18 17.70
N LYS A 376 18.22 16.71 18.62
CA LYS A 376 18.62 18.13 18.58
C LYS A 376 19.49 18.41 17.37
N LYS A 377 19.23 19.54 16.68
CA LYS A 377 20.01 19.94 15.51
C LYS A 377 21.51 20.04 15.84
N GLY A 378 22.34 19.44 15.00
CA GLY A 378 23.79 19.41 15.19
C GLY A 378 24.26 18.42 16.25
N LYS A 379 23.36 17.63 16.84
CA LYS A 379 23.65 16.55 17.79
C LYS A 379 23.37 15.19 17.14
N GLY A 380 23.66 14.13 17.83
CA GLY A 380 23.47 12.75 17.30
C GLY A 380 23.76 11.69 18.34
N GLY A 381 24.00 10.46 17.88
CA GLY A 381 24.23 9.32 18.75
C GLY A 381 22.96 8.53 19.00
N VAL A 382 23.08 7.41 19.74
CA VAL A 382 21.97 6.46 19.91
C VAL A 382 21.22 6.76 21.22
N LEU A 383 19.93 7.10 21.09
CA LEU A 383 18.96 7.10 22.17
C LEU A 383 18.21 5.78 22.15
N TYR A 384 18.18 5.01 23.23
CA TYR A 384 17.59 3.68 23.22
C TYR A 384 16.82 3.38 24.52
N THR A 385 15.86 2.44 24.44
CA THR A 385 15.06 2.00 25.59
C THR A 385 15.93 1.33 26.65
N GLU A 386 15.64 1.54 27.95
CA GLU A 386 16.28 0.78 29.04
C GLU A 386 15.93 -0.72 28.95
N LYS A 387 14.69 -1.04 28.56
CA LYS A 387 14.22 -2.43 28.36
C LYS A 387 14.81 -2.99 27.06
N LYS A 388 15.17 -4.28 27.09
CA LYS A 388 15.56 -5.06 25.92
C LYS A 388 14.39 -5.87 25.38
N TYR A 389 14.47 -6.22 24.09
CA TYR A 389 13.46 -6.98 23.37
C TYR A 389 14.12 -8.03 22.49
N SER A 390 13.54 -9.23 22.47
CA SER A 390 13.95 -10.32 21.58
C SER A 390 13.16 -10.26 20.26
N ASP A 391 11.96 -10.87 20.20
CA ASP A 391 11.03 -10.76 19.09
C ASP A 391 9.95 -9.73 19.44
N PHE A 392 9.67 -8.81 18.53
CA PHE A 392 8.71 -7.74 18.80
C PHE A 392 8.12 -7.14 17.53
N VAL A 393 7.00 -6.44 17.69
CA VAL A 393 6.48 -5.46 16.73
C VAL A 393 6.59 -4.09 17.37
N VAL A 394 7.21 -3.14 16.69
CA VAL A 394 7.19 -1.73 17.08
C VAL A 394 6.48 -0.92 16.02
N ARG A 395 5.63 0.01 16.44
CA ARG A 395 4.97 0.98 15.57
C ARG A 395 5.14 2.39 16.11
N LEU A 396 5.26 3.32 15.18
CA LEU A 396 5.57 4.70 15.47
C LEU A 396 5.12 5.61 14.33
N GLU A 397 5.00 6.88 14.64
CA GLU A 397 4.98 7.92 13.63
C GLU A 397 6.32 8.67 13.66
N PHE A 398 6.83 9.01 12.47
CA PHE A 398 8.03 9.83 12.33
C PHE A 398 7.84 10.93 11.30
N MET A 399 8.59 12.02 11.49
CA MET A 399 8.61 13.17 10.60
C MET A 399 10.05 13.54 10.28
N VAL A 400 10.40 13.53 8.99
CA VAL A 400 11.74 13.86 8.49
C VAL A 400 11.71 15.26 7.91
N PRO A 401 12.60 16.17 8.33
CA PRO A 401 12.78 17.46 7.67
C PRO A 401 13.43 17.28 6.29
N PRO A 402 13.43 18.31 5.41
CA PRO A 402 14.13 18.24 4.13
C PRO A 402 15.58 17.81 4.29
N GLY A 403 15.96 16.72 3.61
CA GLY A 403 17.26 16.08 3.68
C GLY A 403 17.65 15.51 5.04
N GLY A 404 16.68 15.29 5.94
CA GLY A 404 16.92 14.74 7.27
C GLY A 404 17.38 13.28 7.24
N ASN A 405 18.21 12.92 8.21
CA ASN A 405 18.80 11.60 8.38
C ASN A 405 18.73 11.15 9.84
N ASN A 406 18.34 9.90 10.05
CA ASN A 406 18.28 9.20 11.34
C ASN A 406 18.21 7.69 11.06
N GLY A 407 18.07 6.86 12.11
CA GLY A 407 17.85 5.43 11.97
C GLY A 407 17.08 4.85 13.14
N LEU A 408 16.46 3.67 12.94
CA LEU A 408 15.91 2.86 14.01
C LEU A 408 16.94 1.81 14.40
N ALA A 409 17.47 1.87 15.62
CA ALA A 409 18.40 0.88 16.17
C ALA A 409 17.61 -0.36 16.62
N ILE A 410 17.85 -1.50 15.98
CA ILE A 410 17.15 -2.76 16.21
C ILE A 410 18.06 -3.72 16.98
N ARG A 411 17.59 -4.23 18.13
CA ARG A 411 18.37 -5.07 19.05
C ARG A 411 19.75 -4.50 19.29
N TYR A 412 19.80 -3.22 19.61
CA TYR A 412 21.04 -2.52 19.92
C TYR A 412 21.63 -3.02 21.24
N PRO A 413 22.95 -3.34 21.33
CA PRO A 413 23.51 -3.89 22.57
C PRO A 413 23.73 -2.84 23.66
N GLY A 414 23.62 -1.53 23.31
CA GLY A 414 23.94 -0.40 24.19
C GLY A 414 25.35 0.15 23.94
N GLY A 415 25.70 1.20 24.68
CA GLY A 415 26.98 1.91 24.56
C GLY A 415 26.94 3.05 23.53
N ASN A 416 28.09 3.45 22.99
CA ASN A 416 28.22 4.62 22.11
C ASN A 416 28.76 4.25 20.71
N LYS A 417 28.56 3.01 20.27
CA LYS A 417 29.01 2.56 18.97
C LYS A 417 27.87 2.67 17.94
N ASP A 418 28.25 2.66 16.67
CA ASP A 418 27.34 2.78 15.55
C ASP A 418 26.31 1.63 15.51
N ALA A 419 25.02 1.98 15.58
CA ALA A 419 23.91 1.03 15.62
C ALA A 419 23.82 0.17 14.35
N ALA A 420 24.23 0.69 13.21
CA ALA A 420 24.18 0.00 11.93
C ALA A 420 24.98 -1.30 11.92
N TYR A 421 26.09 -1.33 12.64
CA TYR A 421 27.03 -2.46 12.60
C TYR A 421 26.97 -3.35 13.85
N ILE A 422 26.79 -2.76 15.05
CA ILE A 422 26.82 -3.54 16.29
C ILE A 422 25.42 -3.95 16.79
N GLY A 423 24.35 -3.28 16.36
CA GLY A 423 22.98 -3.74 16.50
C GLY A 423 22.68 -4.88 15.54
N MET A 424 21.51 -5.50 15.67
CA MET A 424 21.04 -6.44 14.65
C MET A 424 20.98 -5.75 13.28
N THR A 425 20.53 -4.53 13.25
CA THR A 425 20.61 -3.59 12.14
C THR A 425 20.21 -2.18 12.60
N GLU A 426 20.56 -1.19 11.81
CA GLU A 426 19.85 0.07 11.73
C GLU A 426 18.87 0.02 10.56
N LEU A 427 17.60 0.37 10.77
CA LEU A 427 16.66 0.64 9.70
C LEU A 427 16.74 2.12 9.37
N GLN A 428 17.15 2.42 8.17
CA GLN A 428 17.39 3.81 7.73
C GLN A 428 16.12 4.67 7.82
N VAL A 429 16.23 5.88 8.36
CA VAL A 429 15.22 6.94 8.35
C VAL A 429 15.81 8.13 7.61
N LEU A 430 15.38 8.36 6.37
CA LEU A 430 16.02 9.30 5.46
C LEU A 430 14.98 9.98 4.57
N ASP A 431 15.15 11.27 4.31
CA ASP A 431 14.48 11.92 3.16
C ASP A 431 15.13 11.46 1.85
N SER A 432 14.71 10.28 1.40
CA SER A 432 15.33 9.56 0.28
C SER A 432 15.24 10.26 -1.08
N GLU A 433 14.37 11.26 -1.20
CA GLU A 433 14.15 11.98 -2.46
C GLU A 433 14.93 13.31 -2.52
N ASP A 434 15.64 13.70 -1.46
CA ASP A 434 16.55 14.85 -1.47
C ASP A 434 17.70 14.60 -2.45
N ALA A 435 18.03 15.62 -3.25
CA ALA A 435 19.07 15.55 -4.29
C ALA A 435 20.45 15.14 -3.76
N ARG A 436 20.75 15.45 -2.49
CA ARG A 436 22.01 15.02 -1.83
C ARG A 436 22.17 13.50 -1.80
N TYR A 437 21.08 12.75 -1.79
CA TYR A 437 21.04 11.31 -1.65
C TYR A 437 20.79 10.56 -2.96
N ALA A 438 20.79 11.26 -4.11
CA ALA A 438 20.47 10.66 -5.41
C ALA A 438 21.40 9.51 -5.84
N LYS A 439 22.61 9.42 -5.26
CA LYS A 439 23.65 8.44 -5.65
C LYS A 439 24.04 7.47 -4.53
N LEU A 440 23.22 7.32 -3.51
CA LEU A 440 23.49 6.35 -2.45
C LEU A 440 23.39 4.90 -2.95
N ASP A 441 24.08 3.98 -2.24
CA ASP A 441 23.82 2.54 -2.41
C ASP A 441 22.34 2.25 -2.08
N PRO A 442 21.65 1.39 -2.82
CA PRO A 442 20.25 1.05 -2.54
C PRO A 442 19.96 0.66 -1.08
N ARG A 443 20.93 0.12 -0.37
CA ARG A 443 20.84 -0.30 1.05
C ARG A 443 20.97 0.85 2.04
N GLN A 444 21.01 2.11 1.59
CA GLN A 444 21.11 3.31 2.41
C GLN A 444 19.84 4.18 2.36
N TYR A 445 18.83 3.81 1.56
CA TYR A 445 17.58 4.54 1.49
C TYR A 445 16.62 4.15 2.61
N HIS A 446 15.66 5.01 2.89
CA HIS A 446 14.69 4.84 3.98
C HIS A 446 14.09 3.42 4.02
N GLY A 447 13.98 2.85 5.22
CA GLY A 447 13.43 1.52 5.47
C GLY A 447 14.37 0.36 5.19
N SER A 448 15.51 0.60 4.53
CA SER A 448 16.53 -0.42 4.30
C SER A 448 17.16 -0.89 5.61
N SER A 449 17.49 -2.18 5.69
CA SER A 449 18.47 -2.69 6.65
C SER A 449 19.85 -2.21 6.19
N TYR A 450 20.36 -1.16 6.82
CA TYR A 450 21.52 -0.39 6.38
C TYR A 450 22.69 -1.28 6.01
N GLY A 451 23.23 -1.09 4.82
CA GLY A 451 24.35 -1.84 4.30
C GLY A 451 24.08 -3.32 4.00
N MET A 452 22.90 -3.86 4.32
CA MET A 452 22.55 -5.28 4.18
C MET A 452 21.46 -5.54 3.13
N ALA A 453 20.26 -4.98 3.30
CA ALA A 453 19.13 -5.27 2.43
C ALA A 453 18.38 -3.98 2.03
N PRO A 454 18.14 -3.74 0.72
CA PRO A 454 17.44 -2.54 0.26
C PRO A 454 15.94 -2.66 0.47
N ALA A 455 15.29 -1.54 0.83
CA ALA A 455 13.84 -1.40 0.83
C ALA A 455 13.32 -0.84 -0.51
N HIS A 456 12.05 -1.07 -0.81
CA HIS A 456 11.35 -0.42 -1.91
C HIS A 456 11.17 1.08 -1.65
N ARG A 457 11.48 1.92 -2.63
CA ARG A 457 11.42 3.38 -2.56
C ARG A 457 10.08 3.94 -3.05
N GLY A 458 9.84 5.23 -2.77
CA GLY A 458 8.69 5.99 -3.28
C GLY A 458 7.43 5.90 -2.40
N TYR A 459 7.57 5.48 -1.13
CA TYR A 459 6.44 5.33 -0.19
C TYR A 459 6.47 6.32 0.98
N LEU A 460 7.49 7.16 1.07
CA LEU A 460 7.52 8.31 1.99
C LEU A 460 6.50 9.37 1.58
N ARG A 461 5.93 10.03 2.57
CA ARG A 461 5.23 11.30 2.38
C ARG A 461 6.24 12.44 2.24
N ALA A 462 5.76 13.61 1.81
CA ALA A 462 6.60 14.80 1.68
C ALA A 462 7.31 15.13 3.01
N PRO A 463 8.51 15.74 2.97
CA PRO A 463 9.19 16.21 4.18
C PRO A 463 8.28 17.05 5.07
N ASN A 464 8.54 17.02 6.38
CA ASN A 464 7.71 17.65 7.43
C ASN A 464 6.26 17.13 7.51
N THR A 465 6.01 15.92 7.00
CA THR A 465 4.73 15.21 7.14
C THR A 465 4.91 13.94 7.98
N TRP A 466 3.96 13.66 8.87
CA TRP A 466 3.99 12.45 9.70
C TRP A 466 3.76 11.20 8.86
N ASN A 467 4.73 10.30 8.84
CA ASN A 467 4.66 8.94 8.30
C ASN A 467 4.30 7.97 9.41
N TYR A 468 3.60 6.88 9.09
CA TYR A 468 3.37 5.75 9.99
C TYR A 468 4.25 4.58 9.59
N GLN A 469 4.96 3.99 10.53
CA GLN A 469 5.79 2.81 10.29
C GLN A 469 5.54 1.74 11.34
N GLU A 470 5.42 0.49 10.88
CA GLU A 470 5.42 -0.70 11.72
C GLU A 470 6.58 -1.60 11.31
N VAL A 471 7.34 -2.06 12.32
CA VAL A 471 8.47 -2.96 12.12
C VAL A 471 8.22 -4.24 12.92
N THR A 472 8.22 -5.37 12.25
CA THR A 472 8.18 -6.70 12.87
C THR A 472 9.57 -7.30 12.85
N VAL A 473 10.08 -7.68 14.03
CA VAL A 473 11.35 -8.39 14.22
C VAL A 473 11.05 -9.75 14.81
N LYS A 474 11.40 -10.82 14.09
CA LYS A 474 11.15 -12.19 14.53
C LYS A 474 12.30 -13.12 14.12
N GLY A 475 13.04 -13.63 15.13
CA GLY A 475 14.27 -14.37 14.85
C GLY A 475 15.25 -13.50 14.06
N SER A 476 15.67 -13.95 12.88
CA SER A 476 16.50 -13.21 11.93
C SER A 476 15.70 -12.38 10.91
N THR A 477 14.37 -12.46 10.92
CA THR A 477 13.54 -11.78 9.92
C THR A 477 13.14 -10.37 10.37
N ILE A 478 13.14 -9.44 9.42
CA ILE A 478 12.68 -8.07 9.59
C ILE A 478 11.68 -7.75 8.49
N LYS A 479 10.52 -7.24 8.89
CA LYS A 479 9.51 -6.68 7.99
C LYS A 479 9.28 -5.22 8.35
N VAL A 480 9.31 -4.34 7.34
CA VAL A 480 9.01 -2.91 7.49
C VAL A 480 7.78 -2.58 6.65
N GLU A 481 6.76 -2.07 7.30
CA GLU A 481 5.57 -1.51 6.68
C GLU A 481 5.58 0.01 6.85
N LEU A 482 5.55 0.75 5.75
CA LEU A 482 5.54 2.21 5.70
C LEU A 482 4.23 2.69 5.07
N ASN A 483 3.47 3.53 5.78
CA ASN A 483 2.21 4.09 5.30
C ASN A 483 1.27 3.03 4.68
N GLY A 484 1.20 1.84 5.31
CA GLY A 484 0.37 0.72 4.85
C GLY A 484 0.96 -0.12 3.71
N ASN A 485 2.22 0.09 3.31
CA ASN A 485 2.92 -0.69 2.28
C ASN A 485 4.09 -1.46 2.88
N ILE A 486 4.21 -2.75 2.58
CA ILE A 486 5.37 -3.55 2.98
C ILE A 486 6.52 -3.17 2.06
N ILE A 487 7.49 -2.41 2.56
CA ILE A 487 8.64 -1.94 1.79
C ILE A 487 9.89 -2.80 1.96
N LEU A 488 9.96 -3.59 3.05
CA LEU A 488 11.02 -4.57 3.28
C LEU A 488 10.42 -5.81 3.95
N ASP A 489 10.76 -6.98 3.47
CA ASP A 489 10.50 -8.27 4.11
C ASP A 489 11.70 -9.18 3.82
N THR A 490 12.58 -9.36 4.79
CA THR A 490 13.88 -10.02 4.58
C THR A 490 14.31 -10.86 5.77
N ASP A 491 15.13 -11.86 5.49
CA ASP A 491 15.80 -12.70 6.49
C ASP A 491 17.31 -12.38 6.49
N LEU A 492 17.77 -11.66 7.51
CA LEU A 492 19.16 -11.23 7.63
C LEU A 492 20.14 -12.40 7.75
N SER A 493 19.70 -13.58 8.18
CA SER A 493 20.56 -14.77 8.22
C SER A 493 21.02 -15.20 6.82
N LYS A 494 20.28 -14.81 5.78
CA LYS A 494 20.60 -15.12 4.37
C LYS A 494 21.50 -14.06 3.71
N ILE A 495 21.79 -12.95 4.40
CA ILE A 495 22.64 -11.89 3.86
C ILE A 495 24.10 -12.27 4.05
N THR A 496 24.82 -12.43 2.94
CA THR A 496 26.23 -12.77 2.89
C THR A 496 27.10 -11.68 2.29
N GLU A 497 26.47 -10.71 1.59
CA GLU A 497 27.16 -9.59 0.98
C GLU A 497 26.76 -8.27 1.65
N TYR A 498 27.74 -7.48 2.01
CA TYR A 498 27.56 -6.21 2.69
C TYR A 498 28.04 -5.04 1.83
N MET A 499 27.43 -3.90 1.99
CA MET A 499 27.88 -2.65 1.38
C MET A 499 29.34 -2.36 1.75
N ALA A 500 30.16 -1.98 0.75
CA ALA A 500 31.57 -1.72 0.93
C ALA A 500 32.36 -2.86 1.62
N LYS A 501 31.84 -4.09 1.61
CA LYS A 501 32.41 -5.26 2.32
C LYS A 501 32.55 -5.04 3.83
N SER A 502 31.79 -4.11 4.42
CA SER A 502 31.82 -3.81 5.85
C SER A 502 30.99 -4.84 6.62
N PRO A 503 31.58 -5.64 7.52
CA PRO A 503 30.86 -6.68 8.23
C PRO A 503 29.88 -6.08 9.24
N HIS A 504 28.79 -6.79 9.50
CA HIS A 504 27.77 -6.46 10.50
C HIS A 504 27.80 -7.49 11.65
N PRO A 505 28.72 -7.36 12.62
CA PRO A 505 28.90 -8.35 13.68
C PRO A 505 27.70 -8.50 14.61
N GLY A 506 26.85 -7.48 14.69
CA GLY A 506 25.61 -7.52 15.50
C GLY A 506 24.43 -8.22 14.82
N LYS A 507 24.54 -8.57 13.53
CA LYS A 507 23.44 -9.09 12.70
C LYS A 507 22.67 -10.26 13.33
N ASP A 508 23.36 -11.11 14.07
CA ASP A 508 22.79 -12.33 14.66
C ASP A 508 22.33 -12.19 16.11
N LEU A 509 22.31 -10.96 16.65
CA LEU A 509 21.81 -10.68 17.98
C LEU A 509 20.35 -11.15 18.13
N LYS A 510 20.08 -11.86 19.24
CA LYS A 510 18.74 -12.39 19.53
C LYS A 510 17.91 -11.46 20.42
N GLU A 511 18.57 -10.52 21.09
CA GLU A 511 17.99 -9.57 22.02
C GLU A 511 18.79 -8.26 22.02
N GLY A 512 18.14 -7.16 22.34
CA GLY A 512 18.76 -5.86 22.51
C GLY A 512 17.73 -4.75 22.65
N HIS A 513 18.20 -3.52 22.74
CA HIS A 513 17.38 -2.34 22.91
C HIS A 513 16.77 -1.90 21.56
N PHE A 514 15.61 -1.25 21.62
CA PHE A 514 15.08 -0.46 20.52
C PHE A 514 15.52 1.00 20.69
N GLY A 515 15.85 1.71 19.60
CA GLY A 515 16.30 3.09 19.72
C GLY A 515 16.32 3.88 18.42
N PHE A 516 16.86 5.10 18.53
CA PHE A 516 17.04 6.05 17.44
C PHE A 516 18.52 6.36 17.28
N ALA A 517 19.04 6.25 16.05
CA ALA A 517 20.41 6.59 15.68
C ALA A 517 20.43 7.97 15.01
N GLY A 518 20.66 9.02 15.79
CA GLY A 518 20.62 10.41 15.33
C GLY A 518 21.87 10.80 14.55
N HIS A 519 21.67 11.55 13.44
CA HIS A 519 22.69 12.06 12.53
C HIS A 519 22.64 13.59 12.36
N SER A 520 22.48 14.30 13.46
CA SER A 520 22.49 15.79 13.51
C SER A 520 21.26 16.49 12.96
N ASP A 521 20.28 15.78 12.44
CA ASP A 521 19.04 16.33 11.88
C ASP A 521 17.86 16.21 12.86
N PRO A 522 16.97 17.20 12.92
CA PRO A 522 15.86 17.23 13.86
C PRO A 522 14.69 16.33 13.41
N VAL A 523 14.95 15.04 13.19
CA VAL A 523 13.93 14.04 12.93
C VAL A 523 13.13 13.81 14.19
N ARG A 524 11.81 13.70 14.06
CA ARG A 524 10.85 13.57 15.16
C ARG A 524 10.16 12.21 15.15
N PHE A 525 9.87 11.68 16.35
CA PHE A 525 9.21 10.39 16.58
C PHE A 525 8.13 10.53 17.63
N ARG A 526 6.93 10.00 17.38
CA ARG A 526 5.81 10.01 18.35
C ARG A 526 4.97 8.72 18.25
N ASN A 527 4.00 8.56 19.13
CA ASN A 527 3.08 7.42 19.17
C ASN A 527 3.81 6.08 19.21
N LEU A 528 4.90 6.04 19.99
CA LEU A 528 5.81 4.89 20.08
C LEU A 528 5.17 3.77 20.88
N GLN A 529 4.89 2.64 20.25
CA GLN A 529 4.30 1.48 20.88
C GLN A 529 5.05 0.21 20.48
N ILE A 530 5.28 -0.68 21.42
CA ILE A 530 5.94 -1.95 21.18
C ILE A 530 5.11 -3.10 21.72
N LYS A 531 5.12 -4.23 21.01
CA LYS A 531 4.49 -5.48 21.41
C LYS A 531 5.52 -6.60 21.35
N PRO A 532 5.95 -7.16 22.48
CA PRO A 532 6.74 -8.38 22.48
C PRO A 532 5.95 -9.53 21.81
N ILE A 533 6.64 -10.32 21.03
CA ILE A 533 6.10 -11.56 20.44
C ILE A 533 6.58 -12.70 21.34
N ALA A 534 5.65 -13.48 21.90
CA ALA A 534 5.99 -14.64 22.72
C ALA A 534 6.82 -15.66 21.91
N ALA A 535 7.89 -16.17 22.49
CA ALA A 535 8.58 -17.32 21.93
C ALA A 535 7.58 -18.50 21.86
N LYS A 536 7.51 -19.13 20.70
CA LYS A 536 6.69 -20.34 20.53
C LYS A 536 7.38 -21.55 21.12
#